data_3d2f8a2512c2609a81c095417bb6aa06
#
_entry.id   3d2f8a2512c2609a81c095417bb6aa06
#
_cell.length_a   1.000
_cell.length_b   1.000
_cell.length_c   1.000
_cell.angle_alpha   90.00
_cell.angle_beta   90.00
_cell.angle_gamma   90.00
#
_symmetry.space_group_name_H-M   'P 1'
#
loop_
_entity.id
_entity.type
_entity.pdbx_description
1 polymer ?
#
loop_
_entity_poly.entity_id
_entity_poly.type
_entity_poly.pdbx_seq_one_letter_code
_entity_poly.pdbx_strand_id
1 'polypeptide(L)'
;VRTGTWGGSSTVSVDIGGSGRIFGAGGNGGNGRSGRSDQPGFNGGNGTTALAIEHNGTVVNHASGALVTCGFAGGGGGGSSRQEDSQDRTAGGGGGGGGAGLPAGSGSTGGNSGSNNDEVRGGAGGGSGSTPNLNATREGGGGGNGGNNKGEAVGGNGGRGGDTEGGPQNGGQGRQTGEEWGQGGLNGSNGCAISKASGISWSFGTQSGTVVGTTNETGVA
;
A
#
# COMPACT_ATOMS: atom_id res chain seq x y z
N VAL A 1 11.49 -10.98 7.38
CA VAL A 1 12.50 -11.98 7.82
C VAL A 1 13.18 -12.57 6.60
N ARG A 2 14.49 -12.85 6.69
CA ARG A 2 15.29 -13.50 5.63
C ARG A 2 16.08 -14.67 6.22
N THR A 3 16.17 -15.78 5.49
CA THR A 3 16.97 -16.92 5.94
C THR A 3 18.48 -16.71 5.76
N GLY A 4 18.87 -15.83 4.83
CA GLY A 4 20.27 -15.65 4.44
C GLY A 4 20.83 -16.84 3.64
N THR A 5 22.09 -16.71 3.22
CA THR A 5 22.82 -17.74 2.50
C THR A 5 23.85 -18.40 3.43
N TRP A 6 23.88 -19.72 3.45
CA TRP A 6 24.75 -20.54 4.32
C TRP A 6 25.59 -21.48 3.47
N GLY A 7 26.63 -22.08 4.03
CA GLY A 7 27.45 -23.06 3.32
C GLY A 7 26.61 -24.20 2.72
N GLY A 8 27.01 -24.72 1.56
CA GLY A 8 26.20 -25.62 0.71
C GLY A 8 25.73 -26.94 1.34
N SER A 9 26.30 -27.36 2.48
CA SER A 9 25.86 -28.54 3.24
C SER A 9 25.02 -28.21 4.49
N SER A 10 24.72 -26.95 4.72
CA SER A 10 23.90 -26.53 5.85
C SER A 10 22.42 -26.86 5.63
N THR A 11 21.71 -27.21 6.68
CA THR A 11 20.24 -27.33 6.68
C THR A 11 19.68 -26.15 7.44
N VAL A 12 18.70 -25.47 6.84
CA VAL A 12 17.99 -24.36 7.48
C VAL A 12 16.56 -24.77 7.75
N SER A 13 16.11 -24.63 9.00
CA SER A 13 14.71 -24.77 9.38
C SER A 13 14.18 -23.46 9.91
N VAL A 14 12.99 -23.09 9.45
CA VAL A 14 12.23 -21.94 9.97
C VAL A 14 11.02 -22.49 10.72
N ASP A 15 11.10 -22.50 12.04
CA ASP A 15 10.06 -23.06 12.90
C ASP A 15 9.19 -21.94 13.49
N ILE A 16 7.93 -21.88 13.05
CA ILE A 16 6.97 -20.87 13.48
C ILE A 16 5.97 -21.53 14.43
N GLY A 17 6.16 -21.32 15.73
CA GLY A 17 5.28 -21.87 16.78
C GLY A 17 3.85 -21.32 16.70
N GLY A 18 2.91 -21.95 17.41
CA GLY A 18 1.47 -21.62 17.30
C GLY A 18 1.08 -20.18 17.60
N SER A 19 1.87 -19.45 18.39
CA SER A 19 1.71 -18.00 18.60
C SER A 19 2.62 -17.16 17.71
N GLY A 20 3.44 -17.79 16.85
CA GLY A 20 4.40 -17.12 15.99
C GLY A 20 3.71 -16.31 14.90
N ARG A 21 4.28 -15.12 14.63
CA ARG A 21 3.77 -14.19 13.61
C ARG A 21 4.93 -13.65 12.79
N ILE A 22 4.82 -13.75 11.47
CA ILE A 22 5.74 -13.12 10.54
C ILE A 22 4.93 -12.23 9.60
N PHE A 23 5.24 -10.94 9.60
CA PHE A 23 4.54 -9.95 8.79
C PHE A 23 5.50 -9.22 7.87
N GLY A 24 5.04 -8.93 6.65
CA GLY A 24 5.64 -7.90 5.82
C GLY A 24 5.19 -6.50 6.25
N ALA A 25 6.00 -5.51 5.95
CA ALA A 25 5.63 -4.11 6.17
C ALA A 25 4.59 -3.64 5.14
N GLY A 26 3.64 -2.84 5.58
CA GLY A 26 2.67 -2.20 4.70
C GLY A 26 3.31 -1.09 3.85
N GLY A 27 2.83 -0.92 2.63
CA GLY A 27 3.21 0.18 1.76
C GLY A 27 2.57 1.51 2.17
N ASN A 28 3.28 2.61 2.00
CA ASN A 28 2.73 3.94 2.28
C ASN A 28 1.72 4.36 1.21
N GLY A 29 0.77 5.19 1.58
CA GLY A 29 -0.13 5.82 0.63
C GLY A 29 0.60 6.80 -0.30
N GLY A 30 0.10 6.98 -1.52
CA GLY A 30 0.59 8.00 -2.46
C GLY A 30 0.03 9.39 -2.13
N ASN A 31 0.84 10.42 -2.22
CA ASN A 31 0.40 11.79 -1.96
C ASN A 31 -0.64 12.25 -2.98
N GLY A 32 -1.60 13.03 -2.54
CA GLY A 32 -2.48 13.77 -3.42
C GLY A 32 -1.72 14.87 -4.18
N ARG A 33 -2.17 15.20 -5.38
CA ARG A 33 -1.52 16.23 -6.20
C ARG A 33 -2.03 17.62 -5.87
N SER A 34 -1.14 18.58 -5.85
CA SER A 34 -1.49 19.99 -5.64
C SER A 34 -2.13 20.62 -6.88
N GLY A 35 -3.12 21.51 -6.66
CA GLY A 35 -4.08 21.97 -7.66
C GLY A 35 -3.61 23.01 -8.69
N ARG A 36 -2.32 23.07 -9.06
CA ARG A 36 -1.86 24.05 -10.07
C ARG A 36 -1.77 23.53 -11.50
N SER A 37 -2.01 22.26 -11.72
CA SER A 37 -1.90 21.63 -13.04
C SER A 37 -2.66 20.32 -13.04
N ASP A 38 -3.12 19.88 -14.20
CA ASP A 38 -3.80 18.60 -14.44
C ASP A 38 -2.86 17.41 -14.25
N GLN A 39 -2.28 17.32 -13.08
CA GLN A 39 -1.25 16.34 -12.77
C GLN A 39 -1.84 15.14 -12.04
N PRO A 40 -1.38 13.93 -12.35
CA PRO A 40 -1.81 12.72 -11.64
C PRO A 40 -1.35 12.75 -10.19
N GLY A 41 -2.11 12.10 -9.31
CA GLY A 41 -1.71 11.78 -7.96
C GLY A 41 -0.47 10.89 -7.95
N PHE A 42 0.22 10.83 -6.81
CA PHE A 42 1.38 9.95 -6.67
C PHE A 42 0.95 8.50 -6.42
N ASN A 43 1.76 7.56 -6.88
CA ASN A 43 1.50 6.14 -6.66
C ASN A 43 1.66 5.76 -5.18
N GLY A 44 0.88 4.77 -4.75
CA GLY A 44 1.05 4.12 -3.47
C GLY A 44 2.32 3.26 -3.43
N GLY A 45 2.89 3.09 -2.25
CA GLY A 45 4.04 2.24 -2.01
C GLY A 45 3.69 0.76 -2.02
N ASN A 46 4.67 -0.08 -2.34
CA ASN A 46 4.52 -1.52 -2.28
C ASN A 46 4.56 -2.04 -0.84
N GLY A 47 3.80 -3.08 -0.56
CA GLY A 47 3.99 -3.90 0.62
C GLY A 47 5.25 -4.78 0.49
N THR A 48 5.79 -5.25 1.61
CA THR A 48 7.00 -6.08 1.59
C THR A 48 6.71 -7.56 1.83
N THR A 49 7.66 -8.40 1.44
CA THR A 49 7.65 -9.83 1.73
C THR A 49 7.82 -10.09 3.24
N ALA A 50 7.05 -11.04 3.78
CA ALA A 50 7.15 -11.44 5.18
C ALA A 50 8.36 -12.34 5.42
N LEU A 51 8.48 -13.44 4.67
CA LEU A 51 9.58 -14.39 4.76
C LEU A 51 10.26 -14.57 3.39
N ALA A 52 11.55 -14.24 3.32
CA ALA A 52 12.37 -14.44 2.14
C ALA A 52 13.32 -15.62 2.35
N ILE A 53 13.26 -16.61 1.46
CA ILE A 53 14.06 -17.81 1.50
C ILE A 53 15.20 -17.69 0.50
N GLU A 54 16.44 -17.71 1.02
CA GLU A 54 17.67 -17.50 0.27
C GLU A 54 18.62 -18.71 0.33
N HIS A 55 18.22 -19.75 1.11
CA HIS A 55 19.01 -20.96 1.25
C HIS A 55 18.27 -22.17 0.65
N ASN A 56 19.00 -22.95 -0.16
CA ASN A 56 18.45 -24.13 -0.82
C ASN A 56 18.15 -25.25 0.19
N GLY A 57 17.04 -25.94 0.00
CA GLY A 57 16.60 -27.01 0.93
C GLY A 57 16.06 -26.49 2.26
N THR A 58 15.72 -25.20 2.37
CA THR A 58 15.06 -24.68 3.58
C THR A 58 13.73 -25.38 3.83
N VAL A 59 13.48 -25.78 5.07
CA VAL A 59 12.21 -26.34 5.52
C VAL A 59 11.50 -25.32 6.40
N VAL A 60 10.23 -25.03 6.10
CA VAL A 60 9.39 -24.15 6.90
C VAL A 60 8.34 -24.97 7.64
N ASN A 61 8.41 -24.98 8.95
CA ASN A 61 7.42 -25.59 9.83
C ASN A 61 6.49 -24.52 10.39
N HIS A 62 5.22 -24.67 10.14
CA HIS A 62 4.19 -23.70 10.43
C HIS A 62 3.11 -24.34 11.31
N ALA A 63 3.22 -24.17 12.62
CA ALA A 63 2.33 -24.80 13.60
C ALA A 63 0.91 -24.24 13.53
N SER A 64 -0.06 -24.98 14.02
CA SER A 64 -1.45 -24.51 14.16
C SER A 64 -1.50 -23.21 14.98
N GLY A 65 -2.24 -22.23 14.48
CA GLY A 65 -2.33 -20.89 15.08
C GLY A 65 -1.19 -19.93 14.69
N ALA A 66 -0.12 -20.41 14.05
CA ALA A 66 0.90 -19.52 13.48
C ALA A 66 0.38 -18.76 12.26
N LEU A 67 0.97 -17.59 11.98
CA LEU A 67 0.53 -16.73 10.90
C LEU A 67 1.70 -16.09 10.14
N VAL A 68 1.73 -16.29 8.84
CA VAL A 68 2.63 -15.56 7.92
C VAL A 68 1.79 -14.73 6.98
N THR A 69 2.07 -13.43 6.90
CA THR A 69 1.27 -12.50 6.09
C THR A 69 2.15 -11.53 5.34
N CYS A 70 1.88 -11.36 4.05
CA CYS A 70 2.50 -10.30 3.27
C CYS A 70 2.23 -8.91 3.89
N GLY A 71 3.07 -7.94 3.57
CA GLY A 71 2.71 -6.54 3.69
C GLY A 71 1.76 -6.14 2.56
N PHE A 72 0.72 -5.40 2.85
CA PHE A 72 -0.23 -4.92 1.86
C PHE A 72 0.19 -3.58 1.30
N ALA A 73 -0.18 -3.31 0.07
CA ALA A 73 0.20 -2.09 -0.62
C ALA A 73 -0.57 -0.86 -0.12
N GLY A 74 0.03 0.31 -0.28
CA GLY A 74 -0.65 1.58 -0.11
C GLY A 74 -1.54 1.95 -1.30
N GLY A 75 -2.58 2.70 -1.05
CA GLY A 75 -3.45 3.27 -2.07
C GLY A 75 -2.80 4.45 -2.79
N GLY A 76 -3.19 4.72 -4.03
CA GLY A 76 -2.73 5.87 -4.79
C GLY A 76 -3.32 7.19 -4.31
N GLY A 77 -2.63 8.30 -4.50
CA GLY A 77 -3.14 9.64 -4.25
C GLY A 77 -4.11 10.11 -5.33
N GLY A 78 -5.03 10.98 -4.98
CA GLY A 78 -5.96 11.60 -5.93
C GLY A 78 -5.29 12.62 -6.85
N GLY A 79 -5.78 12.75 -8.08
CA GLY A 79 -5.36 13.77 -9.02
C GLY A 79 -5.91 15.15 -8.66
N SER A 80 -5.24 16.20 -9.12
CA SER A 80 -5.72 17.57 -9.00
C SER A 80 -6.64 17.95 -10.16
N SER A 81 -7.37 19.04 -10.00
CA SER A 81 -8.13 19.68 -11.08
C SER A 81 -7.88 21.19 -11.09
N ARG A 82 -7.94 21.80 -12.28
CA ARG A 82 -7.85 23.25 -12.47
C ARG A 82 -8.91 23.68 -13.49
N GLN A 83 -9.61 24.74 -13.16
CA GLN A 83 -10.51 25.40 -14.11
C GLN A 83 -9.90 26.74 -14.53
N GLU A 84 -9.64 26.87 -15.81
CA GLU A 84 -9.17 28.11 -16.42
C GLU A 84 -10.37 29.00 -16.77
N ASP A 85 -10.92 29.64 -15.75
CA ASP A 85 -11.87 30.73 -15.95
C ASP A 85 -11.28 32.05 -15.39
N SER A 86 -12.06 33.10 -15.42
CA SER A 86 -11.64 34.39 -14.87
C SER A 86 -11.25 34.38 -13.39
N GLN A 87 -11.48 33.25 -12.67
CA GLN A 87 -11.21 33.07 -11.24
C GLN A 87 -10.14 32.00 -10.94
N ASP A 88 -9.64 31.29 -11.94
CA ASP A 88 -8.53 30.33 -11.85
C ASP A 88 -8.66 29.36 -10.65
N ARG A 89 -9.77 28.60 -10.65
CA ARG A 89 -10.14 27.71 -9.53
C ARG A 89 -9.36 26.42 -9.57
N THR A 90 -8.79 26.02 -8.43
CA THR A 90 -7.99 24.81 -8.32
C THR A 90 -8.42 23.96 -7.13
N ALA A 91 -8.35 22.62 -7.25
CA ALA A 91 -8.60 21.68 -6.18
C ALA A 91 -7.51 20.63 -6.11
N GLY A 92 -6.97 20.39 -4.93
CA GLY A 92 -5.96 19.37 -4.67
C GLY A 92 -6.57 17.99 -4.47
N GLY A 93 -5.86 16.95 -4.88
CA GLY A 93 -6.27 15.57 -4.67
C GLY A 93 -6.08 15.10 -3.23
N GLY A 94 -6.88 14.13 -2.79
CA GLY A 94 -6.75 13.47 -1.50
C GLY A 94 -5.54 12.56 -1.42
N GLY A 95 -4.97 12.37 -0.23
CA GLY A 95 -3.87 11.44 0.00
C GLY A 95 -4.36 10.00 0.06
N GLY A 96 -3.56 9.05 -0.43
CA GLY A 96 -3.84 7.62 -0.36
C GLY A 96 -3.65 7.05 1.06
N GLY A 97 -4.36 6.00 1.38
CA GLY A 97 -4.24 5.26 2.64
C GLY A 97 -3.04 4.31 2.65
N GLY A 98 -2.45 4.09 3.80
CA GLY A 98 -1.39 3.10 4.00
C GLY A 98 -1.92 1.66 4.00
N GLY A 99 -1.14 0.72 3.52
CA GLY A 99 -1.44 -0.72 3.57
C GLY A 99 -1.24 -1.31 4.96
N ALA A 100 -1.96 -2.38 5.26
CA ALA A 100 -1.76 -3.13 6.50
C ALA A 100 -0.41 -3.87 6.51
N GLY A 101 0.18 -4.02 7.69
CA GLY A 101 1.48 -4.70 7.83
C GLY A 101 2.18 -4.38 9.14
N LEU A 102 3.40 -4.87 9.31
CA LEU A 102 4.22 -4.58 10.47
C LEU A 102 5.64 -4.17 10.04
N PRO A 103 6.04 -2.90 10.15
CA PRO A 103 5.14 -1.80 10.50
C PRO A 103 4.01 -1.59 9.48
N ALA A 104 2.93 -0.98 9.93
CA ALA A 104 1.87 -0.56 9.03
C ALA A 104 2.34 0.57 8.11
N GLY A 105 1.81 0.63 6.91
CA GLY A 105 2.04 1.73 5.99
C GLY A 105 1.41 3.02 6.50
N SER A 106 2.11 4.13 6.33
CA SER A 106 1.58 5.45 6.67
C SER A 106 0.57 5.92 5.63
N GLY A 107 -0.48 6.59 6.06
CA GLY A 107 -1.26 7.42 5.18
C GLY A 107 -0.45 8.61 4.68
N SER A 108 -0.82 9.15 3.55
CA SER A 108 -0.11 10.26 2.92
C SER A 108 -0.88 11.57 2.99
N THR A 109 -0.21 12.65 2.67
CA THR A 109 -0.79 13.99 2.68
C THR A 109 -1.66 14.24 1.44
N GLY A 110 -2.75 14.98 1.61
CA GLY A 110 -3.47 15.56 0.49
C GLY A 110 -2.67 16.66 -0.18
N GLY A 111 -2.92 16.89 -1.46
CA GLY A 111 -2.31 17.99 -2.22
C GLY A 111 -2.88 19.33 -1.78
N ASN A 112 -2.01 20.32 -1.71
CA ASN A 112 -2.43 21.70 -1.52
C ASN A 112 -3.03 22.25 -2.82
N SER A 113 -3.99 23.14 -2.70
CA SER A 113 -4.41 23.94 -3.82
C SER A 113 -3.47 25.16 -3.99
N GLY A 114 -3.24 25.60 -5.20
CA GLY A 114 -2.47 26.81 -5.45
C GLY A 114 -3.22 28.07 -5.03
N SER A 115 -2.50 29.09 -4.62
CA SER A 115 -3.06 30.39 -4.32
C SER A 115 -3.24 31.21 -5.59
N ASN A 116 -4.44 31.65 -5.85
CA ASN A 116 -4.76 32.99 -6.33
C ASN A 116 -6.26 33.18 -6.11
N ASN A 117 -6.56 34.06 -5.18
CA ASN A 117 -7.89 34.59 -4.84
C ASN A 117 -9.06 33.61 -4.68
N ASP A 118 -9.45 33.45 -3.41
CA ASP A 118 -10.70 32.96 -2.90
C ASP A 118 -11.04 31.45 -3.02
N GLU A 119 -10.98 30.81 -1.87
CA GLU A 119 -11.40 29.43 -1.56
C GLU A 119 -10.60 28.29 -2.17
N VAL A 120 -9.37 28.28 -1.79
CA VAL A 120 -8.42 27.20 -2.02
C VAL A 120 -8.71 26.03 -1.08
N ARG A 121 -9.12 24.87 -1.58
CA ARG A 121 -9.30 23.66 -0.76
C ARG A 121 -8.32 22.56 -1.16
N GLY A 122 -7.35 22.33 -0.29
CA GLY A 122 -6.50 21.16 -0.39
C GLY A 122 -7.28 19.88 -0.10
N GLY A 123 -6.81 18.77 -0.60
CA GLY A 123 -7.33 17.45 -0.24
C GLY A 123 -6.95 17.05 1.18
N ALA A 124 -7.77 16.23 1.82
CA ALA A 124 -7.45 15.64 3.11
C ALA A 124 -6.36 14.56 2.98
N GLY A 125 -5.58 14.35 4.03
CA GLY A 125 -4.65 13.23 4.11
C GLY A 125 -5.35 11.88 4.24
N GLY A 126 -4.70 10.82 3.78
CA GLY A 126 -5.16 9.45 3.98
C GLY A 126 -4.83 8.93 5.39
N GLY A 127 -5.57 7.94 5.84
CA GLY A 127 -5.30 7.23 7.11
C GLY A 127 -4.12 6.27 7.01
N SER A 128 -3.49 5.98 8.12
CA SER A 128 -2.50 4.89 8.20
C SER A 128 -3.18 3.52 8.18
N GLY A 129 -2.48 2.52 7.66
CA GLY A 129 -2.90 1.14 7.80
C GLY A 129 -2.87 0.68 9.26
N SER A 130 -3.48 -0.46 9.54
CA SER A 130 -3.44 -1.06 10.86
C SER A 130 -2.21 -1.96 11.04
N THR A 131 -1.67 -1.95 12.24
CA THR A 131 -0.70 -2.96 12.67
C THR A 131 -1.48 -4.22 13.07
N PRO A 132 -1.16 -5.39 12.52
CA PRO A 132 -1.86 -6.61 12.89
C PRO A 132 -1.61 -6.91 14.37
N ASN A 133 -2.64 -6.93 15.17
CA ASN A 133 -2.57 -7.54 16.48
C ASN A 133 -3.10 -8.98 16.42
N LEU A 134 -2.90 -9.77 17.50
CA LEU A 134 -3.10 -11.23 17.52
C LEU A 134 -4.49 -11.71 17.10
N ASN A 135 -5.52 -10.87 17.13
CA ASN A 135 -6.92 -11.23 16.90
C ASN A 135 -7.70 -10.26 16.00
N ALA A 136 -7.08 -9.26 15.39
CA ALA A 136 -7.78 -8.22 14.65
C ALA A 136 -7.70 -8.39 13.15
N THR A 137 -8.77 -8.05 12.51
CA THR A 137 -8.84 -7.69 11.09
C THR A 137 -7.73 -6.68 10.77
N ARG A 138 -7.01 -6.94 9.71
CA ARG A 138 -5.96 -6.06 9.21
C ARG A 138 -6.63 -5.10 8.27
N GLU A 139 -6.73 -3.85 8.67
CA GLU A 139 -7.39 -2.85 7.86
C GLU A 139 -6.36 -1.94 7.19
N GLY A 140 -6.54 -1.75 5.91
CA GLY A 140 -5.86 -0.70 5.17
C GLY A 140 -6.40 0.67 5.57
N GLY A 141 -5.56 1.69 5.59
CA GLY A 141 -5.99 3.06 5.85
C GLY A 141 -6.94 3.57 4.77
N GLY A 142 -7.97 4.30 5.16
CA GLY A 142 -8.86 4.96 4.22
C GLY A 142 -8.14 6.03 3.41
N GLY A 143 -8.55 6.25 2.16
CA GLY A 143 -8.08 7.39 1.36
C GLY A 143 -8.69 8.70 1.84
N GLY A 144 -7.94 9.80 1.71
CA GLY A 144 -8.44 11.14 2.00
C GLY A 144 -9.36 11.66 0.91
N ASN A 145 -10.28 12.54 1.27
CA ASN A 145 -11.15 13.19 0.30
C ASN A 145 -10.38 14.23 -0.53
N GLY A 146 -10.72 14.37 -1.80
CA GLY A 146 -10.25 15.46 -2.63
C GLY A 146 -10.82 16.82 -2.18
N GLY A 147 -10.10 17.90 -2.47
CA GLY A 147 -10.59 19.26 -2.29
C GLY A 147 -11.76 19.56 -3.23
N ASN A 148 -12.65 20.45 -2.82
CA ASN A 148 -13.77 20.88 -3.64
C ASN A 148 -13.84 22.40 -3.64
N ASN A 149 -13.76 23.02 -4.81
CA ASN A 149 -13.90 24.46 -4.98
C ASN A 149 -15.22 24.76 -5.70
N LYS A 150 -16.26 25.08 -4.92
CA LYS A 150 -17.64 25.44 -5.36
C LYS A 150 -18.31 24.46 -6.33
N GLY A 151 -17.84 23.20 -6.36
CA GLY A 151 -18.36 22.17 -7.26
C GLY A 151 -17.85 22.27 -8.71
N GLU A 152 -17.04 23.26 -9.03
CA GLU A 152 -16.54 23.49 -10.39
C GLU A 152 -15.14 22.90 -10.61
N ALA A 153 -14.29 22.90 -9.59
CA ALA A 153 -13.05 22.14 -9.56
C ALA A 153 -13.06 21.16 -8.38
N VAL A 154 -12.95 19.88 -8.63
CA VAL A 154 -12.99 18.82 -7.59
C VAL A 154 -11.77 17.93 -7.74
N GLY A 155 -10.92 17.90 -6.73
CA GLY A 155 -9.80 16.96 -6.66
C GLY A 155 -10.28 15.53 -6.47
N GLY A 156 -9.57 14.57 -7.05
CA GLY A 156 -9.86 13.14 -6.87
C GLY A 156 -9.58 12.68 -5.44
N ASN A 157 -10.35 11.72 -4.96
CA ASN A 157 -10.11 11.10 -3.67
C ASN A 157 -8.83 10.24 -3.71
N GLY A 158 -8.15 10.08 -2.59
CA GLY A 158 -7.10 9.08 -2.45
C GLY A 158 -7.69 7.66 -2.42
N GLY A 159 -6.95 6.68 -2.90
CA GLY A 159 -7.30 5.27 -2.82
C GLY A 159 -7.06 4.69 -1.41
N ARG A 160 -7.82 3.68 -1.05
CA ARG A 160 -7.62 2.91 0.19
C ARG A 160 -6.36 2.05 0.09
N GLY A 161 -5.63 1.86 1.19
CA GLY A 161 -4.59 0.84 1.30
C GLY A 161 -5.17 -0.58 1.31
N GLY A 162 -4.37 -1.56 0.89
CA GLY A 162 -4.79 -2.97 0.89
C GLY A 162 -4.78 -3.61 2.28
N ASP A 163 -5.56 -4.66 2.43
CA ASP A 163 -5.66 -5.51 3.63
C ASP A 163 -6.13 -6.93 3.26
N THR A 164 -6.50 -7.71 4.27
CA THR A 164 -6.99 -9.09 4.07
C THR A 164 -8.41 -9.16 3.49
N GLU A 165 -9.18 -8.09 3.55
CA GLU A 165 -10.58 -8.05 3.12
C GLU A 165 -10.73 -7.41 1.73
N GLY A 166 -9.76 -6.61 1.32
CA GLY A 166 -9.77 -5.95 0.03
C GLY A 166 -8.40 -5.53 -0.47
N GLY A 167 -8.23 -5.55 -1.79
CA GLY A 167 -7.01 -5.04 -2.43
C GLY A 167 -6.85 -3.52 -2.28
N PRO A 168 -5.62 -3.02 -2.49
CA PRO A 168 -5.37 -1.58 -2.54
C PRO A 168 -6.12 -0.95 -3.71
N GLN A 169 -6.49 0.30 -3.56
CA GLN A 169 -7.25 1.05 -4.58
C GLN A 169 -6.40 2.15 -5.19
N ASN A 170 -6.61 2.39 -6.48
CA ASN A 170 -6.07 3.57 -7.15
C ASN A 170 -6.69 4.84 -6.56
N GLY A 171 -5.96 5.95 -6.66
CA GLY A 171 -6.52 7.26 -6.41
C GLY A 171 -7.63 7.59 -7.43
N GLY A 172 -8.58 8.39 -7.01
CA GLY A 172 -9.63 8.91 -7.88
C GLY A 172 -9.09 9.99 -8.83
N GLN A 173 -9.77 10.17 -9.94
CA GLN A 173 -9.51 11.29 -10.85
C GLN A 173 -10.08 12.59 -10.26
N GLY A 174 -9.40 13.72 -10.52
CA GLY A 174 -9.99 15.03 -10.33
C GLY A 174 -11.17 15.22 -11.29
N ARG A 175 -12.15 16.02 -10.94
CA ARG A 175 -13.30 16.33 -11.80
C ARG A 175 -13.36 17.83 -12.04
N GLN A 176 -13.80 18.18 -13.24
CA GLN A 176 -14.11 19.53 -13.63
C GLN A 176 -15.34 19.55 -14.56
N THR A 177 -16.13 20.60 -14.47
CA THR A 177 -17.17 20.89 -15.46
C THR A 177 -16.52 21.62 -16.65
N GLY A 178 -16.03 20.85 -17.62
CA GLY A 178 -15.67 21.40 -18.93
C GLY A 178 -14.30 21.06 -19.49
N GLU A 179 -13.25 20.80 -18.71
CA GLU A 179 -11.90 20.55 -19.24
C GLU A 179 -11.01 19.67 -18.34
N GLU A 180 -9.72 19.62 -18.56
CA GLU A 180 -8.75 18.60 -18.16
C GLU A 180 -8.63 18.34 -16.65
N TRP A 181 -8.43 17.08 -16.31
CA TRP A 181 -8.27 16.60 -14.94
C TRP A 181 -7.06 15.69 -14.77
N GLY A 182 -6.37 15.82 -13.69
CA GLY A 182 -5.30 14.88 -13.33
C GLY A 182 -5.87 13.51 -12.91
N GLN A 183 -5.27 12.46 -13.43
CA GLN A 183 -5.62 11.09 -13.05
C GLN A 183 -5.20 10.80 -11.60
N GLY A 184 -5.86 9.86 -10.96
CA GLY A 184 -5.39 9.32 -9.69
C GLY A 184 -4.09 8.54 -9.86
N GLY A 185 -3.24 8.56 -8.85
CA GLY A 185 -2.08 7.68 -8.78
C GLY A 185 -2.50 6.22 -8.66
N LEU A 186 -1.66 5.32 -9.16
CA LEU A 186 -1.88 3.88 -9.03
C LEU A 186 -1.63 3.43 -7.59
N ASN A 187 -2.31 2.38 -7.16
CA ASN A 187 -1.95 1.69 -5.94
C ASN A 187 -0.60 0.96 -6.10
N GLY A 188 0.07 0.66 -5.00
CA GLY A 188 1.22 -0.22 -4.99
C GLY A 188 0.83 -1.69 -5.19
N SER A 189 1.80 -2.58 -5.17
CA SER A 189 1.61 -4.03 -5.18
C SER A 189 1.76 -4.62 -3.79
N ASN A 190 0.99 -5.66 -3.47
CA ASN A 190 1.21 -6.41 -2.24
C ASN A 190 2.56 -7.14 -2.28
N GLY A 191 3.18 -7.29 -1.13
CA GLY A 191 4.34 -8.19 -0.99
C GLY A 191 3.93 -9.66 -1.04
N CYS A 192 4.91 -10.55 -0.94
CA CYS A 192 4.68 -11.99 -0.82
C CYS A 192 4.61 -12.41 0.66
N ALA A 193 3.81 -13.42 0.98
CA ALA A 193 3.92 -14.07 2.28
C ALA A 193 5.26 -14.79 2.40
N ILE A 194 5.59 -15.60 1.41
CA ILE A 194 6.88 -16.30 1.31
C ILE A 194 7.41 -16.13 -0.11
N SER A 195 8.56 -15.50 -0.26
CA SER A 195 9.29 -15.44 -1.53
C SER A 195 10.56 -16.28 -1.46
N LYS A 196 11.15 -16.59 -2.62
CA LYS A 196 12.41 -17.31 -2.69
C LYS A 196 13.37 -16.64 -3.66
N ALA A 197 14.66 -16.79 -3.42
CA ALA A 197 15.67 -16.41 -4.41
C ALA A 197 15.63 -17.32 -5.64
N SER A 198 16.10 -16.82 -6.78
CA SER A 198 16.16 -17.60 -8.01
C SER A 198 17.04 -18.85 -7.82
N GLY A 199 16.59 -19.99 -8.35
CA GLY A 199 17.29 -21.27 -8.24
C GLY A 199 17.19 -21.96 -6.87
N ILE A 200 16.53 -21.36 -5.89
CA ILE A 200 16.32 -21.94 -4.56
C ILE A 200 15.08 -22.83 -4.55
N SER A 201 15.20 -24.00 -3.92
CA SER A 201 14.06 -24.86 -3.54
C SER A 201 13.84 -24.80 -2.03
N TRP A 202 12.58 -24.90 -1.63
CA TRP A 202 12.18 -25.00 -0.23
C TRP A 202 10.89 -25.84 -0.11
N SER A 203 10.55 -26.25 1.08
CA SER A 203 9.31 -27.03 1.33
C SER A 203 8.68 -26.66 2.67
N PHE A 204 7.37 -26.93 2.78
CA PHE A 204 6.76 -27.04 4.09
C PHE A 204 7.07 -28.40 4.70
N GLY A 205 7.63 -28.44 5.91
CA GLY A 205 7.71 -29.64 6.73
C GLY A 205 6.35 -29.90 7.39
N THR A 206 5.83 -28.89 8.09
CA THR A 206 4.47 -28.88 8.67
C THR A 206 3.75 -27.62 8.26
N GLN A 207 2.53 -27.74 7.74
CA GLN A 207 1.69 -26.59 7.35
C GLN A 207 0.31 -26.71 8.01
N SER A 208 0.20 -26.27 9.26
CA SER A 208 -1.05 -26.26 10.02
C SER A 208 -1.55 -24.86 10.39
N GLY A 209 -0.74 -23.84 10.15
CA GLY A 209 -1.07 -22.43 10.38
C GLY A 209 -1.68 -21.75 9.16
N THR A 210 -1.80 -20.43 9.23
CA THR A 210 -2.38 -19.58 8.17
C THR A 210 -1.31 -18.82 7.41
N VAL A 211 -1.36 -18.85 6.09
CA VAL A 211 -0.52 -18.05 5.19
C VAL A 211 -1.43 -17.13 4.37
N VAL A 212 -1.18 -15.81 4.42
CA VAL A 212 -1.95 -14.81 3.70
C VAL A 212 -1.04 -14.06 2.73
N GLY A 213 -1.30 -14.23 1.45
CA GLY A 213 -0.50 -13.70 0.34
C GLY A 213 0.09 -14.80 -0.52
N THR A 214 0.80 -14.41 -1.57
CA THR A 214 1.43 -15.36 -2.49
C THR A 214 2.62 -16.07 -1.86
N THR A 215 2.86 -17.29 -2.31
CA THR A 215 4.02 -18.10 -1.95
C THR A 215 4.77 -18.51 -3.21
N ASN A 216 6.07 -18.79 -3.11
CA ASN A 216 6.93 -19.24 -4.21
C ASN A 216 7.20 -18.21 -5.33
N GLU A 217 6.87 -16.95 -5.16
CA GLU A 217 7.30 -15.96 -6.14
C GLU A 217 8.83 -15.83 -6.14
N THR A 218 9.41 -15.81 -7.34
CA THR A 218 10.83 -15.59 -7.54
C THR A 218 11.08 -14.09 -7.52
N GLY A 219 11.86 -13.63 -6.59
CA GLY A 219 12.22 -12.23 -6.45
C GLY A 219 12.32 -11.85 -4.97
N VAL A 220 13.52 -11.96 -4.45
CA VAL A 220 13.85 -11.34 -3.17
C VAL A 220 14.27 -9.92 -3.50
N ALA A 221 13.41 -8.94 -3.21
CA ALA A 221 13.74 -7.52 -3.30
C ALA A 221 14.57 -7.10 -2.08
#